data_649269397db1d3be37428d90000bf762
#
_entry.id   649269397db1d3be37428d90000bf762
#
_cell.length_a   1.000
_cell.length_b   1.000
_cell.length_c   1.000
_cell.angle_alpha   90.00
_cell.angle_beta   90.00
_cell.angle_gamma   90.00
#
_symmetry.space_group_name_H-M   'P 1'
#
loop_
_entity.id
_entity.type
_entity.pdbx_description
1 polymer ?
#
loop_
_entity_poly.entity_id
_entity_poly.type
_entity_poly.pdbx_seq_one_letter_code
_entity_poly.pdbx_strand_id
1 'polypeptide(L)'
;ILMACAENNESSNLEIPLRSEIDSKYKWDLTAVYATDTEWELDLEKLKNLYPEMGDFKGRLLSNPETLLESIKLSETINQYFGKLYHYASNSLNADLTNEKYQEMVQRVRNVAIKSGEVTAYYTPEMLESDYSVLEEFMNKEPELKVYEKDFKDMYIAKPYILSEKEERILTMAGKLSGVPNEAYDIMRATDFKWGTFKDENGNDLTMSPGRYGKYTKSTDRRVREDMYKALYVPFKSSLNTMSVLMKGNVEGHIFYAKSRGYEN
;
A
#
# COMPACT_ATOMS: atom_id res chain seq x y z
N ILE A 1 -49.56 38.50 -20.42
CA ILE A 1 -48.36 38.36 -19.54
C ILE A 1 -48.15 36.87 -19.42
N LEU A 2 -47.28 36.30 -20.27
CA LEU A 2 -46.83 34.93 -20.23
C LEU A 2 -45.62 34.87 -19.25
N MET A 3 -45.80 34.22 -18.08
CA MET A 3 -44.69 33.80 -17.25
C MET A 3 -44.04 32.59 -17.91
N ALA A 4 -42.84 32.75 -18.40
CA ALA A 4 -41.99 31.65 -18.77
C ALA A 4 -41.48 30.95 -17.48
N CYS A 5 -41.96 29.74 -17.23
CA CYS A 5 -41.31 28.85 -16.27
C CYS A 5 -39.91 28.52 -16.82
N ALA A 6 -38.88 28.96 -16.13
CA ALA A 6 -37.54 28.48 -16.35
C ALA A 6 -37.54 27.00 -15.91
N GLU A 7 -37.50 26.08 -16.86
CA GLU A 7 -37.15 24.69 -16.59
C GLU A 7 -35.68 24.67 -16.15
N ASN A 8 -35.49 24.53 -14.84
CA ASN A 8 -34.18 24.14 -14.33
C ASN A 8 -33.83 22.76 -14.88
N ASN A 9 -32.95 22.75 -15.84
CA ASN A 9 -32.39 21.51 -16.38
C ASN A 9 -31.52 20.83 -15.32
N GLU A 10 -32.13 20.09 -14.40
CA GLU A 10 -31.42 19.20 -13.44
C GLU A 10 -30.84 17.92 -14.08
N SER A 11 -30.83 17.84 -15.40
CA SER A 11 -30.29 16.66 -16.11
C SER A 11 -28.76 16.53 -16.06
N SER A 12 -28.04 17.51 -15.51
CA SER A 12 -26.57 17.52 -15.51
C SER A 12 -25.91 16.71 -14.37
N ASN A 13 -26.66 16.11 -13.44
CA ASN A 13 -26.11 15.45 -12.24
C ASN A 13 -26.09 13.92 -12.30
N LEU A 14 -26.39 13.30 -13.44
CA LEU A 14 -26.45 11.83 -13.56
C LEU A 14 -25.13 11.19 -13.96
N GLU A 15 -24.25 11.95 -14.61
CA GLU A 15 -22.90 11.48 -14.95
C GLU A 15 -21.94 11.58 -13.76
N ILE A 16 -20.95 10.70 -13.72
CA ILE A 16 -19.87 10.79 -12.74
C ILE A 16 -18.98 11.95 -13.18
N PRO A 17 -18.80 12.99 -12.37
CA PRO A 17 -18.02 14.16 -12.76
C PRO A 17 -16.56 13.76 -12.98
N LEU A 18 -15.93 14.39 -13.97
CA LEU A 18 -14.49 14.28 -14.15
C LEU A 18 -13.77 14.88 -12.93
N ARG A 19 -12.56 14.39 -12.64
CA ARG A 19 -11.80 14.91 -11.50
C ARG A 19 -11.56 16.41 -11.57
N SER A 20 -11.41 16.99 -12.77
CA SER A 20 -11.27 18.44 -12.98
C SER A 20 -12.50 19.23 -12.53
N GLU A 21 -13.68 18.64 -12.61
CA GLU A 21 -14.96 19.25 -12.28
C GLU A 21 -15.30 19.17 -10.77
N ILE A 22 -14.57 18.36 -10.02
CA ILE A 22 -14.77 18.22 -8.57
C ILE A 22 -14.19 19.46 -7.88
N ASP A 23 -15.01 20.10 -7.00
CA ASP A 23 -14.58 21.22 -6.16
C ASP A 23 -13.34 20.84 -5.33
N SER A 24 -12.38 21.77 -5.20
CA SER A 24 -11.13 21.58 -4.48
C SER A 24 -11.32 21.15 -3.02
N LYS A 25 -12.40 21.59 -2.36
CA LYS A 25 -12.73 21.18 -0.98
C LYS A 25 -12.97 19.68 -0.79
N TYR A 26 -13.22 18.93 -1.89
CA TYR A 26 -13.38 17.48 -1.88
C TYR A 26 -12.13 16.74 -2.42
N LYS A 27 -11.05 17.46 -2.69
CA LYS A 27 -9.77 16.90 -3.11
C LYS A 27 -8.81 16.90 -1.93
N TRP A 28 -7.97 15.88 -1.84
CA TRP A 28 -6.91 15.86 -0.84
C TRP A 28 -5.88 16.96 -1.14
N ASP A 29 -5.53 17.71 -0.11
CA ASP A 29 -4.39 18.61 -0.13
C ASP A 29 -3.16 17.87 0.38
N LEU A 30 -2.28 17.48 -0.52
CA LEU A 30 -1.05 16.77 -0.21
C LEU A 30 0.14 17.72 0.01
N THR A 31 -0.07 19.03 -0.09
CA THR A 31 0.99 20.04 0.13
C THR A 31 1.50 20.03 1.56
N ALA A 32 0.70 19.54 2.52
CA ALA A 32 1.14 19.32 3.90
C ALA A 32 2.22 18.21 4.02
N VAL A 33 2.32 17.31 3.02
CA VAL A 33 3.35 16.26 2.98
C VAL A 33 4.57 16.77 2.22
N TYR A 34 4.38 17.24 0.99
CA TYR A 34 5.37 17.92 0.16
C TYR A 34 4.70 19.09 -0.56
N ALA A 35 5.22 20.31 -0.37
CA ALA A 35 4.68 21.48 -1.05
C ALA A 35 4.91 21.40 -2.57
N THR A 36 5.97 20.74 -3.00
CA THR A 36 6.33 20.57 -4.42
C THR A 36 6.93 19.18 -4.67
N ASP A 37 6.85 18.72 -5.92
CA ASP A 37 7.55 17.49 -6.32
C ASP A 37 9.08 17.62 -6.23
N THR A 38 9.61 18.84 -6.32
CA THR A 38 11.05 19.08 -6.14
C THR A 38 11.50 18.71 -4.72
N GLU A 39 10.72 19.03 -3.70
CA GLU A 39 11.01 18.63 -2.32
C GLU A 39 10.97 17.09 -2.16
N TRP A 40 10.02 16.45 -2.83
CA TRP A 40 9.93 14.99 -2.87
C TRP A 40 11.18 14.39 -3.51
N GLU A 41 11.67 14.94 -4.63
CA GLU A 41 12.90 14.47 -5.28
C GLU A 41 14.12 14.59 -4.36
N LEU A 42 14.24 15.72 -3.65
CA LEU A 42 15.35 15.91 -2.69
C LEU A 42 15.32 14.87 -1.57
N ASP A 43 14.15 14.55 -1.04
CA ASP A 43 14.03 13.55 0.02
C ASP A 43 14.24 12.12 -0.52
N LEU A 44 13.85 11.84 -1.78
CA LEU A 44 14.18 10.57 -2.42
C LEU A 44 15.71 10.39 -2.57
N GLU A 45 16.44 11.43 -2.96
CA GLU A 45 17.91 11.35 -3.03
C GLU A 45 18.53 11.16 -1.64
N LYS A 46 18.02 11.84 -0.59
CA LYS A 46 18.45 11.57 0.79
C LYS A 46 18.23 10.12 1.19
N LEU A 47 17.04 9.57 0.93
CA LEU A 47 16.74 8.17 1.23
C LEU A 47 17.70 7.22 0.52
N LYS A 48 18.04 7.50 -0.75
CA LYS A 48 19.02 6.69 -1.52
C LYS A 48 20.42 6.71 -0.92
N ASN A 49 20.79 7.79 -0.24
CA ASN A 49 22.08 7.90 0.43
C ASN A 49 22.08 7.26 1.82
N LEU A 50 20.93 7.27 2.53
CA LEU A 50 20.83 6.75 3.90
C LEU A 50 20.79 5.22 3.98
N TYR A 51 20.00 4.55 3.10
CA TYR A 51 19.82 3.11 3.27
C TYR A 51 21.10 2.28 3.10
N PRO A 52 22.12 2.66 2.28
CA PRO A 52 23.38 1.93 2.23
C PRO A 52 24.15 1.94 3.54
N GLU A 53 24.01 2.99 4.38
CA GLU A 53 24.66 3.10 5.69
C GLU A 53 24.22 1.99 6.65
N MET A 54 23.04 1.40 6.43
CA MET A 54 22.62 0.19 7.18
C MET A 54 23.60 -0.97 6.97
N GLY A 55 24.27 -1.04 5.84
CA GLY A 55 25.31 -2.05 5.55
C GLY A 55 26.52 -1.97 6.47
N ASP A 56 26.82 -0.81 7.03
CA ASP A 56 27.96 -0.58 7.92
C ASP A 56 27.77 -1.26 9.30
N PHE A 57 26.55 -1.60 9.66
CA PHE A 57 26.24 -2.31 10.90
C PHE A 57 26.37 -3.83 10.77
N LYS A 58 26.50 -4.37 9.57
CA LYS A 58 26.61 -5.81 9.33
C LYS A 58 27.80 -6.40 10.08
N GLY A 59 27.55 -7.47 10.84
CA GLY A 59 28.51 -8.14 11.70
C GLY A 59 28.85 -7.40 13.00
N ARG A 60 28.10 -6.32 13.33
CA ARG A 60 28.36 -5.46 14.48
C ARG A 60 27.12 -5.13 15.32
N LEU A 61 25.92 -5.56 14.92
CA LEU A 61 24.66 -5.18 15.60
C LEU A 61 24.68 -5.46 17.11
N LEU A 62 25.24 -6.59 17.49
CA LEU A 62 25.31 -7.02 18.87
C LEU A 62 26.70 -6.78 19.51
N SER A 63 27.51 -5.88 18.98
CA SER A 63 28.81 -5.54 19.55
C SER A 63 28.70 -4.76 20.86
N ASN A 64 27.71 -3.88 20.97
CA ASN A 64 27.37 -3.10 22.16
C ASN A 64 25.96 -2.49 22.01
N PRO A 65 25.30 -2.05 23.09
CA PRO A 65 23.95 -1.50 23.06
C PRO A 65 23.84 -0.19 22.28
N GLU A 66 24.88 0.64 22.26
CA GLU A 66 24.91 1.92 21.53
C GLU A 66 24.85 1.67 20.03
N THR A 67 25.64 0.72 19.49
CA THR A 67 25.62 0.34 18.06
C THR A 67 24.25 -0.20 17.64
N LEU A 68 23.62 -1.02 18.49
CA LEU A 68 22.26 -1.49 18.22
C LEU A 68 21.27 -0.33 18.17
N LEU A 69 21.32 0.58 19.15
CA LEU A 69 20.43 1.75 19.19
C LEU A 69 20.64 2.66 17.96
N GLU A 70 21.89 2.91 17.55
CA GLU A 70 22.20 3.67 16.35
C GLU A 70 21.61 3.05 15.09
N SER A 71 21.72 1.73 14.93
CA SER A 71 21.14 1.02 13.79
C SER A 71 19.62 1.11 13.76
N ILE A 72 18.94 1.03 14.91
CA ILE A 72 17.50 1.19 15.03
C ILE A 72 17.10 2.62 14.66
N LYS A 73 17.75 3.64 15.22
CA LYS A 73 17.47 5.06 14.91
C LYS A 73 17.67 5.39 13.43
N LEU A 74 18.69 4.81 12.79
CA LEU A 74 18.88 4.96 11.34
C LEU A 74 17.74 4.27 10.57
N SER A 75 17.36 3.06 10.97
CA SER A 75 16.22 2.35 10.36
C SER A 75 14.91 3.14 10.48
N GLU A 76 14.63 3.72 11.65
CA GLU A 76 13.46 4.60 11.86
C GLU A 76 13.50 5.82 10.94
N THR A 77 14.66 6.46 10.79
CA THR A 77 14.85 7.60 9.89
C THR A 77 14.57 7.21 8.44
N ILE A 78 15.10 6.08 7.99
CA ILE A 78 14.85 5.51 6.65
C ILE A 78 13.34 5.26 6.46
N ASN A 79 12.68 4.65 7.44
CA ASN A 79 11.25 4.34 7.40
C ASN A 79 10.38 5.61 7.36
N GLN A 80 10.78 6.67 8.07
CA GLN A 80 10.08 7.96 8.02
C GLN A 80 10.17 8.60 6.63
N TYR A 81 11.36 8.65 6.02
CA TYR A 81 11.52 9.13 4.64
C TYR A 81 10.73 8.28 3.65
N PHE A 82 10.86 6.97 3.75
CA PHE A 82 10.12 6.05 2.88
C PHE A 82 8.61 6.24 3.01
N GLY A 83 8.08 6.27 4.23
CA GLY A 83 6.66 6.48 4.49
C GLY A 83 6.14 7.78 3.89
N LYS A 84 6.85 8.89 4.13
CA LYS A 84 6.48 10.21 3.61
C LYS A 84 6.47 10.24 2.08
N LEU A 85 7.53 9.73 1.44
CA LEU A 85 7.67 9.65 -0.01
C LEU A 85 6.60 8.76 -0.65
N TYR A 86 6.36 7.59 -0.07
CA TYR A 86 5.37 6.64 -0.59
C TYR A 86 3.95 7.16 -0.44
N HIS A 87 3.60 7.74 0.72
CA HIS A 87 2.25 8.29 0.94
C HIS A 87 1.93 9.44 0.00
N TYR A 88 2.88 10.35 -0.26
CA TYR A 88 2.67 11.41 -1.23
C TYR A 88 2.43 10.86 -2.64
N ALA A 89 3.34 10.02 -3.13
CA ALA A 89 3.26 9.46 -4.48
C ALA A 89 2.01 8.58 -4.66
N SER A 90 1.71 7.69 -3.70
CA SER A 90 0.56 6.78 -3.80
C SER A 90 -0.79 7.50 -3.68
N ASN A 91 -0.92 8.50 -2.80
CA ASN A 91 -2.15 9.28 -2.70
C ASN A 91 -2.36 10.18 -3.93
N SER A 92 -1.28 10.73 -4.49
CA SER A 92 -1.35 11.46 -5.76
C SER A 92 -1.78 10.55 -6.90
N LEU A 93 -1.25 9.33 -6.97
CA LEU A 93 -1.66 8.31 -7.94
C LEU A 93 -3.11 7.87 -7.72
N ASN A 94 -3.53 7.62 -6.49
CA ASN A 94 -4.91 7.24 -6.16
C ASN A 94 -5.94 8.32 -6.56
N ALA A 95 -5.50 9.56 -6.66
CA ALA A 95 -6.34 10.65 -7.15
C ALA A 95 -6.59 10.55 -8.66
N ASP A 96 -5.62 10.04 -9.44
CA ASP A 96 -5.72 9.79 -10.86
C ASP A 96 -4.77 8.65 -11.26
N LEU A 97 -5.31 7.43 -11.35
CA LEU A 97 -4.54 6.22 -11.65
C LEU A 97 -3.94 6.20 -13.07
N THR A 98 -4.37 7.09 -13.96
CA THR A 98 -3.83 7.22 -15.33
C THR A 98 -2.64 8.18 -15.40
N ASN A 99 -2.30 8.86 -14.31
CA ASN A 99 -1.22 9.84 -14.28
C ASN A 99 0.15 9.14 -14.27
N GLU A 100 0.81 9.11 -15.41
CA GLU A 100 2.10 8.44 -15.64
C GLU A 100 3.20 8.93 -14.69
N LYS A 101 3.22 10.23 -14.35
CA LYS A 101 4.20 10.81 -13.42
C LYS A 101 4.12 10.18 -12.04
N TYR A 102 2.91 10.06 -11.48
CA TYR A 102 2.74 9.49 -10.16
C TYR A 102 2.89 7.97 -10.15
N GLN A 103 2.58 7.29 -11.27
CA GLN A 103 2.93 5.88 -11.47
C GLN A 103 4.46 5.70 -11.38
N GLU A 104 5.23 6.53 -12.09
CA GLU A 104 6.70 6.50 -12.03
C GLU A 104 7.21 6.79 -10.62
N MET A 105 6.71 7.83 -9.94
CA MET A 105 7.11 8.17 -8.57
C MET A 105 6.90 7.00 -7.60
N VAL A 106 5.75 6.33 -7.65
CA VAL A 106 5.47 5.14 -6.83
C VAL A 106 6.47 4.02 -7.11
N GLN A 107 6.75 3.73 -8.40
CA GLN A 107 7.70 2.69 -8.78
C GLN A 107 9.12 3.01 -8.31
N ARG A 108 9.53 4.27 -8.37
CA ARG A 108 10.87 4.71 -7.90
C ARG A 108 11.03 4.48 -6.40
N VAL A 109 10.03 4.84 -5.59
CA VAL A 109 10.07 4.58 -4.13
C VAL A 109 10.07 3.08 -3.84
N ARG A 110 9.23 2.29 -4.50
CA ARG A 110 9.22 0.83 -4.35
C ARG A 110 10.57 0.21 -4.70
N ASN A 111 11.23 0.70 -5.74
CA ASN A 111 12.57 0.22 -6.11
C ASN A 111 13.62 0.51 -5.03
N VAL A 112 13.53 1.67 -4.38
CA VAL A 112 14.40 1.99 -3.23
C VAL A 112 14.11 1.06 -2.05
N ALA A 113 12.83 0.78 -1.74
CA ALA A 113 12.46 -0.16 -0.68
C ALA A 113 13.05 -1.56 -0.89
N ILE A 114 13.01 -2.06 -2.13
CA ILE A 114 13.59 -3.37 -2.45
C ILE A 114 15.10 -3.37 -2.25
N LYS A 115 15.81 -2.35 -2.76
CA LYS A 115 17.25 -2.22 -2.55
C LYS A 115 17.62 -2.09 -1.07
N SER A 116 16.83 -1.32 -0.31
CA SER A 116 16.99 -1.22 1.14
C SER A 116 16.82 -2.59 1.81
N GLY A 117 15.77 -3.35 1.44
CA GLY A 117 15.55 -4.70 1.95
C GLY A 117 16.69 -5.67 1.62
N GLU A 118 17.31 -5.55 0.43
CA GLU A 118 18.48 -6.34 0.07
C GLU A 118 19.69 -6.01 0.98
N VAL A 119 19.93 -4.72 1.25
CA VAL A 119 21.01 -4.26 2.14
C VAL A 119 20.78 -4.72 3.57
N THR A 120 19.54 -4.69 4.06
CA THR A 120 19.19 -5.01 5.45
C THR A 120 18.83 -6.48 5.69
N ALA A 121 18.91 -7.34 4.67
CA ALA A 121 18.56 -8.77 4.79
C ALA A 121 19.35 -9.53 5.87
N TYR A 122 20.54 -9.04 6.23
CA TYR A 122 21.37 -9.58 7.30
C TYR A 122 20.82 -9.30 8.70
N TYR A 123 20.00 -8.22 8.86
CA TYR A 123 19.67 -7.62 10.16
C TYR A 123 18.98 -8.61 11.11
N THR A 124 17.87 -9.18 10.69
CA THR A 124 17.11 -10.13 11.52
C THR A 124 17.87 -11.42 11.79
N PRO A 125 18.52 -12.08 10.79
CA PRO A 125 19.38 -13.23 11.07
C PRO A 125 20.47 -12.94 12.10
N GLU A 126 21.21 -11.83 11.97
CA GLU A 126 22.27 -11.43 12.89
C GLU A 126 21.74 -11.17 14.31
N MET A 127 20.60 -10.46 14.43
CA MET A 127 19.95 -10.24 15.72
C MET A 127 19.61 -11.56 16.43
N LEU A 128 19.30 -12.61 15.68
CA LEU A 128 18.89 -13.92 16.20
C LEU A 128 20.07 -14.89 16.39
N GLU A 129 21.32 -14.50 16.12
CA GLU A 129 22.50 -15.31 16.40
C GLU A 129 22.75 -15.49 17.90
N SER A 130 22.38 -14.49 18.70
CA SER A 130 22.52 -14.55 20.16
C SER A 130 21.26 -15.06 20.88
N ASP A 131 21.39 -15.30 22.19
CA ASP A 131 20.24 -15.52 23.07
C ASP A 131 19.56 -14.20 23.42
N TYR A 132 18.27 -14.26 23.71
CA TYR A 132 17.48 -13.07 24.09
C TYR A 132 18.05 -12.32 25.30
N SER A 133 18.75 -13.04 26.21
CA SER A 133 19.41 -12.46 27.39
C SER A 133 20.42 -11.35 27.05
N VAL A 134 21.04 -11.38 25.86
CA VAL A 134 21.94 -10.31 25.40
C VAL A 134 21.16 -9.01 25.20
N LEU A 135 19.96 -9.09 24.63
CA LEU A 135 19.09 -7.91 24.47
C LEU A 135 18.55 -7.39 25.79
N GLU A 136 18.27 -8.29 26.75
CA GLU A 136 17.89 -7.90 28.12
C GLU A 136 19.03 -7.14 28.80
N GLU A 137 20.27 -7.60 28.64
CA GLU A 137 21.45 -6.91 29.15
C GLU A 137 21.62 -5.54 28.48
N PHE A 138 21.44 -5.46 27.15
CA PHE A 138 21.53 -4.21 26.39
C PHE A 138 20.47 -3.20 26.83
N MET A 139 19.21 -3.62 27.00
CA MET A 139 18.12 -2.77 27.51
C MET A 139 18.36 -2.27 28.96
N ASN A 140 19.14 -3.01 29.75
CA ASN A 140 19.52 -2.55 31.09
C ASN A 140 20.66 -1.52 31.06
N LYS A 141 21.57 -1.61 30.09
CA LYS A 141 22.69 -0.66 29.92
C LYS A 141 22.25 0.59 29.16
N GLU A 142 21.39 0.44 28.16
CA GLU A 142 20.86 1.52 27.34
C GLU A 142 19.31 1.54 27.41
N PRO A 143 18.74 2.36 28.32
CA PRO A 143 17.30 2.37 28.59
C PRO A 143 16.43 2.76 27.38
N GLU A 144 16.96 3.49 26.39
CA GLU A 144 16.22 3.84 25.18
C GLU A 144 15.83 2.58 24.39
N LEU A 145 16.59 1.49 24.49
CA LEU A 145 16.25 0.22 23.83
C LEU A 145 14.99 -0.45 24.40
N LYS A 146 14.54 -0.09 25.62
CA LYS A 146 13.32 -0.68 26.22
C LYS A 146 12.05 -0.38 25.43
N VAL A 147 12.02 0.70 24.66
CA VAL A 147 10.88 1.01 23.78
C VAL A 147 10.65 -0.12 22.75
N TYR A 148 11.70 -0.83 22.35
CA TYR A 148 11.70 -1.90 21.35
C TYR A 148 11.58 -3.31 21.94
N GLU A 149 11.39 -3.44 23.28
CA GLU A 149 11.33 -4.75 23.96
C GLU A 149 10.30 -5.69 23.34
N LYS A 150 9.12 -5.13 22.95
CA LYS A 150 8.08 -5.93 22.30
C LYS A 150 8.54 -6.44 20.94
N ASP A 151 9.16 -5.61 20.15
CA ASP A 151 9.62 -5.96 18.80
C ASP A 151 10.73 -7.03 18.87
N PHE A 152 11.62 -6.93 19.85
CA PHE A 152 12.63 -7.96 20.11
C PHE A 152 11.98 -9.29 20.49
N LYS A 153 10.99 -9.29 21.40
CA LYS A 153 10.28 -10.52 21.78
C LYS A 153 9.57 -11.16 20.59
N ASP A 154 8.86 -10.37 19.80
CA ASP A 154 8.14 -10.85 18.62
C ASP A 154 9.13 -11.45 17.59
N MET A 155 10.30 -10.85 17.40
CA MET A 155 11.37 -11.36 16.54
C MET A 155 11.86 -12.74 17.01
N TYR A 156 12.07 -12.94 18.32
CA TYR A 156 12.50 -14.24 18.84
C TYR A 156 11.41 -15.31 18.79
N ILE A 157 10.14 -14.93 18.90
CA ILE A 157 9.01 -15.84 18.64
C ILE A 157 9.02 -16.30 17.18
N ALA A 158 9.35 -15.40 16.25
CA ALA A 158 9.43 -15.71 14.83
C ALA A 158 10.72 -16.45 14.42
N LYS A 159 11.73 -16.56 15.30
CA LYS A 159 13.04 -17.17 15.04
C LYS A 159 13.00 -18.49 14.27
N PRO A 160 12.09 -19.45 14.57
CA PRO A 160 12.03 -20.73 13.84
C PRO A 160 11.72 -20.58 12.34
N TYR A 161 11.17 -19.44 11.93
CA TYR A 161 10.73 -19.16 10.55
C TYR A 161 11.60 -18.12 9.84
N ILE A 162 12.66 -17.65 10.48
CA ILE A 162 13.64 -16.73 9.88
C ILE A 162 14.70 -17.55 9.18
N LEU A 163 14.99 -17.18 7.95
CA LEU A 163 15.91 -17.87 7.07
C LEU A 163 17.31 -17.21 7.09
N SER A 164 18.28 -17.83 6.41
CA SER A 164 19.59 -17.22 6.26
C SER A 164 19.53 -15.89 5.47
N GLU A 165 20.53 -15.03 5.64
CA GLU A 165 20.62 -13.74 4.92
C GLU A 165 20.42 -13.89 3.39
N LYS A 166 21.01 -14.94 2.80
CA LYS A 166 20.89 -15.19 1.34
C LYS A 166 19.45 -15.51 0.94
N GLU A 167 18.78 -16.33 1.74
CA GLU A 167 17.40 -16.74 1.49
C GLU A 167 16.43 -15.56 1.73
N GLU A 168 16.60 -14.79 2.81
CA GLU A 168 15.81 -13.59 3.08
C GLU A 168 15.95 -12.55 1.95
N ARG A 169 17.16 -12.39 1.41
CA ARG A 169 17.38 -11.52 0.25
C ARG A 169 16.63 -12.01 -0.99
N ILE A 170 16.64 -13.31 -1.25
CA ILE A 170 15.89 -13.90 -2.39
C ILE A 170 14.38 -13.68 -2.19
N LEU A 171 13.86 -13.92 -0.98
CA LEU A 171 12.44 -13.68 -0.67
C LEU A 171 12.05 -12.21 -0.84
N THR A 172 12.90 -11.29 -0.42
CA THR A 172 12.69 -9.85 -0.62
C THR A 172 12.55 -9.51 -2.10
N MET A 173 13.44 -10.04 -2.94
CA MET A 173 13.38 -9.85 -4.40
C MET A 173 12.13 -10.49 -5.01
N ALA A 174 11.70 -11.65 -4.52
CA ALA A 174 10.49 -12.35 -4.97
C ALA A 174 9.20 -11.55 -4.66
N GLY A 175 9.23 -10.60 -3.72
CA GLY A 175 8.11 -9.73 -3.36
C GLY A 175 7.52 -8.97 -4.55
N LYS A 176 8.34 -8.58 -5.54
CA LYS A 176 7.84 -7.97 -6.78
C LYS A 176 6.92 -8.90 -7.57
N LEU A 177 7.30 -10.16 -7.69
CA LEU A 177 6.54 -11.15 -8.46
C LEU A 177 5.21 -11.46 -7.77
N SER A 178 5.23 -11.60 -6.45
CA SER A 178 4.06 -11.89 -5.64
C SER A 178 3.04 -10.72 -5.61
N GLY A 179 3.46 -9.49 -5.88
CA GLY A 179 2.58 -8.31 -5.94
C GLY A 179 1.79 -8.17 -7.24
N VAL A 180 2.26 -8.79 -8.33
CA VAL A 180 1.68 -8.61 -9.68
C VAL A 180 0.18 -8.96 -9.76
N PRO A 181 -0.33 -10.06 -9.17
CA PRO A 181 -1.75 -10.37 -9.23
C PRO A 181 -2.63 -9.28 -8.58
N ASN A 182 -2.22 -8.71 -7.47
CA ASN A 182 -2.94 -7.63 -6.79
C ASN A 182 -2.93 -6.35 -7.63
N GLU A 183 -1.76 -5.96 -8.17
CA GLU A 183 -1.62 -4.79 -9.02
C GLU A 183 -2.50 -4.91 -10.28
N ALA A 184 -2.49 -6.06 -10.94
CA ALA A 184 -3.33 -6.32 -12.11
C ALA A 184 -4.84 -6.26 -11.76
N TYR A 185 -5.25 -6.77 -10.59
CA TYR A 185 -6.63 -6.68 -10.12
C TYR A 185 -7.03 -5.22 -9.87
N ASP A 186 -6.18 -4.44 -9.23
CA ASP A 186 -6.46 -3.03 -8.91
C ASP A 186 -6.62 -2.19 -10.19
N ILE A 187 -5.73 -2.36 -11.17
CA ILE A 187 -5.83 -1.70 -12.47
C ILE A 187 -7.12 -2.11 -13.19
N MET A 188 -7.38 -3.42 -13.30
CA MET A 188 -8.59 -3.93 -13.95
C MET A 188 -9.86 -3.35 -13.31
N ARG A 189 -9.92 -3.29 -11.98
CA ARG A 189 -11.07 -2.74 -11.26
C ARG A 189 -11.24 -1.24 -11.46
N ALA A 190 -10.13 -0.52 -11.52
CA ALA A 190 -10.14 0.94 -11.60
C ALA A 190 -10.38 1.46 -13.02
N THR A 191 -9.88 0.78 -14.06
CA THR A 191 -9.86 1.28 -15.43
C THR A 191 -10.68 0.44 -16.40
N ASP A 192 -10.66 -0.89 -16.29
CA ASP A 192 -11.22 -1.78 -17.31
C ASP A 192 -12.66 -2.20 -17.01
N PHE A 193 -13.08 -2.13 -15.75
CA PHE A 193 -14.43 -2.52 -15.36
C PHE A 193 -15.49 -1.64 -16.03
N LYS A 194 -16.34 -2.27 -16.82
CA LYS A 194 -17.55 -1.66 -17.37
C LYS A 194 -18.71 -1.95 -16.43
N TRP A 195 -18.96 -1.00 -15.54
CA TRP A 195 -20.01 -1.11 -14.54
C TRP A 195 -21.40 -1.19 -15.19
N GLY A 196 -22.28 -1.99 -14.57
CA GLY A 196 -23.67 -2.06 -14.99
C GLY A 196 -24.46 -0.77 -14.70
N THR A 197 -25.65 -0.67 -15.26
CA THR A 197 -26.60 0.43 -15.01
C THR A 197 -27.75 -0.04 -14.14
N PHE A 198 -28.36 0.88 -13.40
CA PHE A 198 -29.55 0.67 -12.59
C PHE A 198 -30.41 1.94 -12.57
N LYS A 199 -31.68 1.81 -12.18
CA LYS A 199 -32.58 2.96 -12.05
C LYS A 199 -32.70 3.38 -10.58
N ASP A 200 -32.56 4.70 -10.33
CA ASP A 200 -32.81 5.29 -9.00
C ASP A 200 -34.29 5.28 -8.62
N GLU A 201 -34.64 5.90 -7.49
CA GLU A 201 -36.00 6.02 -6.98
C GLU A 201 -36.91 6.81 -7.93
N ASN A 202 -36.36 7.73 -8.70
CA ASN A 202 -37.05 8.59 -9.65
C ASN A 202 -37.15 7.99 -11.06
N GLY A 203 -36.56 6.79 -11.27
CA GLY A 203 -36.53 6.12 -12.57
C GLY A 203 -35.38 6.56 -13.49
N ASN A 204 -34.44 7.35 -13.02
CA ASN A 204 -33.28 7.79 -13.79
C ASN A 204 -32.28 6.66 -13.94
N ASP A 205 -31.73 6.49 -15.17
CA ASP A 205 -30.66 5.53 -15.45
C ASP A 205 -29.32 6.04 -14.91
N LEU A 206 -28.69 5.26 -14.07
CA LEU A 206 -27.40 5.56 -13.47
C LEU A 206 -26.39 4.45 -13.76
N THR A 207 -25.16 4.82 -14.12
CA THR A 207 -24.04 3.88 -14.15
C THR A 207 -23.57 3.60 -12.73
N MET A 208 -23.38 2.33 -12.38
CA MET A 208 -22.85 1.93 -11.08
C MET A 208 -21.43 2.47 -10.87
N SER A 209 -21.08 2.78 -9.63
CA SER A 209 -19.70 3.08 -9.19
C SER A 209 -19.58 2.75 -7.71
N PRO A 210 -18.36 2.55 -7.17
CA PRO A 210 -18.15 2.31 -5.73
C PRO A 210 -18.78 3.39 -4.83
N GLY A 211 -18.71 4.67 -5.24
CA GLY A 211 -19.35 5.77 -4.51
C GLY A 211 -20.89 5.69 -4.53
N ARG A 212 -21.46 5.37 -5.69
CA ARG A 212 -22.92 5.17 -5.81
C ARG A 212 -23.39 3.96 -5.04
N TYR A 213 -22.60 2.88 -4.97
CA TYR A 213 -22.91 1.72 -4.14
C TYR A 213 -23.17 2.13 -2.69
N GLY A 214 -22.24 2.89 -2.09
CA GLY A 214 -22.39 3.35 -0.69
C GLY A 214 -23.64 4.19 -0.45
N LYS A 215 -24.05 5.02 -1.44
CA LYS A 215 -25.28 5.83 -1.37
C LYS A 215 -26.53 4.97 -1.48
N TYR A 216 -26.64 4.18 -2.54
CA TYR A 216 -27.89 3.49 -2.90
C TYR A 216 -28.10 2.18 -2.14
N THR A 217 -27.09 1.62 -1.48
CA THR A 217 -27.27 0.53 -0.50
C THR A 217 -28.22 0.93 0.64
N LYS A 218 -28.31 2.24 0.94
CA LYS A 218 -29.16 2.81 1.99
C LYS A 218 -30.53 3.26 1.47
N SER A 219 -30.85 3.06 0.21
CA SER A 219 -32.16 3.42 -0.36
C SER A 219 -33.28 2.68 0.38
N THR A 220 -34.40 3.36 0.65
CA THR A 220 -35.60 2.74 1.20
C THR A 220 -36.33 1.87 0.18
N ASP A 221 -36.14 2.14 -1.14
CA ASP A 221 -36.69 1.33 -2.20
C ASP A 221 -35.87 0.04 -2.39
N ARG A 222 -36.51 -1.12 -2.13
CA ARG A 222 -35.84 -2.43 -2.28
C ARG A 222 -35.40 -2.70 -3.73
N ARG A 223 -36.21 -2.28 -4.72
CA ARG A 223 -35.90 -2.44 -6.14
C ARG A 223 -34.56 -1.76 -6.47
N VAL A 224 -34.39 -0.52 -6.03
CA VAL A 224 -33.14 0.25 -6.24
C VAL A 224 -31.93 -0.49 -5.66
N ARG A 225 -32.06 -1.00 -4.41
CA ARG A 225 -30.97 -1.77 -3.79
C ARG A 225 -30.64 -3.05 -4.56
N GLU A 226 -31.67 -3.78 -5.06
CA GLU A 226 -31.49 -5.01 -5.82
C GLU A 226 -30.85 -4.75 -7.18
N ASP A 227 -31.37 -3.77 -7.93
CA ASP A 227 -30.86 -3.43 -9.27
C ASP A 227 -29.43 -2.91 -9.18
N MET A 228 -29.12 -2.05 -8.22
CA MET A 228 -27.76 -1.57 -7.96
C MET A 228 -26.81 -2.71 -7.59
N TYR A 229 -27.23 -3.67 -6.75
CA TYR A 229 -26.46 -4.86 -6.42
C TYR A 229 -26.15 -5.69 -7.68
N LYS A 230 -27.14 -5.93 -8.54
CA LYS A 230 -26.94 -6.64 -9.81
C LYS A 230 -25.96 -5.90 -10.72
N ALA A 231 -26.09 -4.57 -10.82
CA ALA A 231 -25.21 -3.71 -11.61
C ALA A 231 -23.75 -3.74 -11.12
N LEU A 232 -23.52 -3.85 -9.80
CA LEU A 232 -22.20 -4.01 -9.22
C LEU A 232 -21.49 -5.26 -9.76
N TYR A 233 -22.19 -6.39 -9.88
CA TYR A 233 -21.58 -7.67 -10.25
C TYR A 233 -21.43 -7.90 -11.77
N VAL A 234 -21.86 -6.97 -12.60
CA VAL A 234 -21.70 -7.09 -14.06
C VAL A 234 -20.25 -7.29 -14.48
N PRO A 235 -19.29 -6.40 -14.11
CA PRO A 235 -17.89 -6.58 -14.51
C PRO A 235 -17.24 -7.79 -13.84
N PHE A 236 -17.61 -8.14 -12.62
CA PHE A 236 -17.07 -9.34 -11.96
C PHE A 236 -17.45 -10.61 -12.70
N LYS A 237 -18.70 -10.73 -13.16
CA LYS A 237 -19.15 -11.87 -13.96
C LYS A 237 -18.46 -11.97 -15.32
N SER A 238 -18.26 -10.84 -15.99
CA SER A 238 -17.58 -10.81 -17.30
C SER A 238 -16.07 -11.09 -17.21
N SER A 239 -15.45 -10.84 -16.05
CA SER A 239 -14.02 -11.03 -15.83
C SER A 239 -13.69 -12.23 -14.93
N LEU A 240 -14.65 -13.13 -14.67
CA LEU A 240 -14.54 -14.20 -13.68
C LEU A 240 -13.29 -15.08 -13.89
N ASN A 241 -13.00 -15.48 -15.12
CA ASN A 241 -11.86 -16.33 -15.42
C ASN A 241 -10.52 -15.62 -15.11
N THR A 242 -10.38 -14.37 -15.52
CA THR A 242 -9.19 -13.55 -15.22
C THR A 242 -9.01 -13.38 -13.72
N MET A 243 -10.07 -13.01 -13.01
CA MET A 243 -10.05 -12.86 -11.56
C MET A 243 -9.68 -14.13 -10.83
N SER A 244 -10.17 -15.28 -11.33
CA SER A 244 -9.83 -16.61 -10.75
C SER A 244 -8.33 -16.90 -10.89
N VAL A 245 -7.72 -16.54 -12.02
CA VAL A 245 -6.26 -16.71 -12.23
C VAL A 245 -5.48 -15.76 -11.34
N LEU A 246 -5.90 -14.50 -11.22
CA LEU A 246 -5.25 -13.53 -10.32
C LEU A 246 -5.34 -13.96 -8.85
N MET A 247 -6.52 -14.43 -8.41
CA MET A 247 -6.71 -14.97 -7.06
C MET A 247 -5.82 -16.18 -6.81
N LYS A 248 -5.75 -17.11 -7.78
CA LYS A 248 -4.83 -18.25 -7.71
C LYS A 248 -3.39 -17.79 -7.57
N GLY A 249 -2.94 -16.83 -8.38
CA GLY A 249 -1.58 -16.28 -8.33
C GLY A 249 -1.25 -15.66 -6.97
N ASN A 250 -2.21 -14.94 -6.37
CA ASN A 250 -2.06 -14.38 -5.03
C ASN A 250 -1.90 -15.48 -3.97
N VAL A 251 -2.78 -16.51 -3.99
CA VAL A 251 -2.72 -17.64 -3.07
C VAL A 251 -1.41 -18.42 -3.22
N GLU A 252 -0.97 -18.70 -4.45
CA GLU A 252 0.32 -19.38 -4.70
C GLU A 252 1.51 -18.59 -4.19
N GLY A 253 1.47 -17.23 -4.27
CA GLY A 253 2.45 -16.37 -3.65
C GLY A 253 2.52 -16.54 -2.14
N HIS A 254 1.38 -16.56 -1.44
CA HIS A 254 1.32 -16.81 0.00
C HIS A 254 1.82 -18.22 0.37
N ILE A 255 1.43 -19.24 -0.40
CA ILE A 255 1.90 -20.61 -0.21
C ILE A 255 3.42 -20.70 -0.39
N PHE A 256 3.97 -20.02 -1.41
CA PHE A 256 5.40 -19.94 -1.63
C PHE A 256 6.14 -19.40 -0.40
N TYR A 257 5.71 -18.25 0.15
CA TYR A 257 6.33 -17.67 1.34
C TYR A 257 6.18 -18.56 2.57
N ALA A 258 4.99 -19.13 2.81
CA ALA A 258 4.75 -20.01 3.93
C ALA A 258 5.66 -21.26 3.88
N LYS A 259 5.72 -21.93 2.72
CA LYS A 259 6.58 -23.11 2.55
C LYS A 259 8.05 -22.79 2.61
N SER A 260 8.48 -21.66 2.03
CA SER A 260 9.88 -21.23 2.09
C SER A 260 10.34 -21.00 3.53
N ARG A 261 9.46 -20.57 4.42
CA ARG A 261 9.74 -20.33 5.84
C ARG A 261 9.47 -21.55 6.74
N GLY A 262 9.04 -22.68 6.16
CA GLY A 262 8.80 -23.92 6.93
C GLY A 262 7.48 -23.93 7.71
N TYR A 263 6.50 -23.09 7.37
CA TYR A 263 5.15 -23.22 7.93
C TYR A 263 4.47 -24.48 7.41
N GLU A 264 3.75 -25.19 8.27
CA GLU A 264 3.08 -26.44 7.91
C GLU A 264 1.88 -26.23 6.97
N ASN A 265 1.17 -25.08 7.07
CA ASN A 265 -0.03 -24.73 6.29
C ASN A 265 0.00 -23.26 5.85
#